data_5b09d3644bbfac653794c0c6517c08d8
#
_entry.id   5b09d3644bbfac653794c0c6517c08d8
#
_cell.length_a   1.000
_cell.length_b   1.000
_cell.length_c   1.000
_cell.angle_alpha   90.00
_cell.angle_beta   90.00
_cell.angle_gamma   90.00
#
_symmetry.space_group_name_H-M   'P 1'
#
loop_
_entity.id
_entity.type
_entity.pdbx_description
1 polymer ?
#
loop_
_entity_poly.entity_id
_entity_poly.type
_entity_poly.pdbx_seq_one_letter_code
_entity_poly.pdbx_strand_id
1 'polypeptide(L)'
;MKKWFVLFMSMGLALALAACSSTDDVSTGSSDSKDKKTEESKDDGSKKVDASKQSAEALGMKVNLGDVKIMKDKINVGLNIENTTDKVLTFYPDQGNAVIGSMQLSANMFLTDGEVGGEVQGGVKQEGVLEFTAPEGKEIDVDSVKDIKLNFGEVITEDFMNNKAVSITVPVK
;
A
#
# COMPACT_ATOMS: atom_id res chain seq x y z
N MET A 1 39.55 -55.21 16.66
CA MET A 1 39.45 -53.76 16.76
C MET A 1 38.63 -53.33 15.58
N LYS A 2 37.29 -53.25 15.75
CA LYS A 2 36.33 -53.00 14.67
C LYS A 2 35.86 -51.54 14.76
N LYS A 3 36.16 -50.76 13.74
CA LYS A 3 35.69 -49.40 13.58
C LYS A 3 34.26 -49.45 13.03
N TRP A 4 33.29 -48.97 13.79
CA TRP A 4 31.93 -48.83 13.35
C TRP A 4 31.69 -47.38 12.90
N PHE A 5 31.52 -47.22 11.61
CA PHE A 5 31.07 -45.99 10.96
C PHE A 5 29.54 -45.91 11.12
N VAL A 6 29.05 -44.95 11.89
CA VAL A 6 27.64 -44.62 11.93
C VAL A 6 27.43 -43.42 11.00
N LEU A 7 26.81 -43.69 9.86
CA LEU A 7 26.43 -42.70 8.87
C LEU A 7 25.08 -42.11 9.31
N PHE A 8 25.08 -40.88 9.88
CA PHE A 8 23.85 -40.13 10.11
C PHE A 8 23.46 -39.42 8.83
N MET A 9 22.46 -39.95 8.13
CA MET A 9 21.78 -39.34 7.02
C MET A 9 20.75 -38.36 7.58
N SER A 10 21.12 -37.07 7.74
CA SER A 10 20.22 -36.01 8.11
C SER A 10 19.42 -35.57 6.88
N MET A 11 18.18 -36.06 6.78
CA MET A 11 17.19 -35.62 5.79
C MET A 11 16.65 -34.26 6.22
N GLY A 12 17.23 -33.19 5.67
CA GLY A 12 16.79 -31.82 5.86
C GLY A 12 15.48 -31.60 5.12
N LEU A 13 14.38 -31.57 5.86
CA LEU A 13 13.07 -31.14 5.35
C LEU A 13 13.05 -29.61 5.24
N ALA A 14 13.39 -29.10 4.06
CA ALA A 14 13.21 -27.67 3.75
C ALA A 14 11.71 -27.41 3.55
N LEU A 15 11.01 -26.94 4.61
CA LEU A 15 9.72 -26.28 4.45
C LEU A 15 9.97 -24.91 3.82
N ALA A 16 9.74 -24.79 2.53
CA ALA A 16 9.55 -23.52 1.86
C ALA A 16 8.20 -22.95 2.28
N LEU A 17 8.19 -22.09 3.29
CA LEU A 17 7.07 -21.21 3.58
C LEU A 17 7.05 -20.13 2.49
N ALA A 18 6.31 -20.38 1.41
CA ALA A 18 5.92 -19.34 0.48
C ALA A 18 4.86 -18.48 1.18
N ALA A 19 5.29 -17.48 1.94
CA ALA A 19 4.43 -16.38 2.35
C ALA A 19 4.14 -15.55 1.09
N CYS A 20 3.04 -15.83 0.40
CA CYS A 20 2.50 -14.92 -0.60
C CYS A 20 1.99 -13.68 0.15
N SER A 21 2.81 -12.64 0.25
CA SER A 21 2.35 -11.32 0.65
C SER A 21 1.48 -10.78 -0.48
N SER A 22 0.22 -10.49 -0.20
CA SER A 22 -0.73 -9.95 -1.18
C SER A 22 -0.38 -8.51 -1.65
N THR A 23 0.67 -7.92 -1.08
CA THR A 23 1.18 -6.58 -1.40
C THR A 23 2.23 -6.61 -2.52
N ASP A 24 2.88 -7.74 -2.79
CA ASP A 24 3.97 -7.89 -3.78
C ASP A 24 3.58 -7.53 -5.22
N ASP A 25 2.28 -7.42 -5.51
CA ASP A 25 1.70 -7.21 -6.83
C ASP A 25 1.24 -5.75 -7.08
N VAL A 26 1.44 -4.86 -6.11
CA VAL A 26 1.00 -3.46 -6.16
C VAL A 26 2.20 -2.53 -6.33
N SER A 27 2.28 -1.80 -7.46
CA SER A 27 3.33 -0.81 -7.71
C SER A 27 3.05 0.48 -6.95
N THR A 28 4.09 1.07 -6.34
CA THR A 28 4.03 2.39 -5.70
C THR A 28 4.08 3.56 -6.69
N GLY A 29 4.34 3.28 -7.97
CA GLY A 29 4.44 4.31 -9.01
C GLY A 29 5.78 5.06 -9.04
N SER A 30 6.77 4.63 -8.25
CA SER A 30 8.12 5.17 -8.28
C SER A 30 8.89 4.66 -9.51
N SER A 31 9.63 5.55 -10.20
CA SER A 31 10.36 5.24 -11.45
C SER A 31 11.53 4.27 -11.26
N ASP A 32 11.91 3.95 -10.04
CA ASP A 32 13.05 3.07 -9.73
C ASP A 32 12.68 1.59 -9.57
N SER A 33 11.40 1.23 -9.72
CA SER A 33 10.96 -0.16 -9.70
C SER A 33 11.33 -0.85 -11.02
N LYS A 34 12.58 -1.29 -11.13
CA LYS A 34 13.05 -2.15 -12.22
C LYS A 34 12.32 -3.48 -12.18
N ASP A 35 11.63 -3.76 -13.29
CA ASP A 35 11.26 -5.09 -13.80
C ASP A 35 10.91 -6.16 -12.74
N LYS A 36 9.71 -6.11 -12.16
CA LYS A 36 9.07 -7.31 -11.68
C LYS A 36 8.18 -7.87 -12.79
N LYS A 37 8.67 -8.96 -13.36
CA LYS A 37 8.04 -9.85 -14.32
C LYS A 37 6.55 -9.99 -14.00
N THR A 38 5.72 -9.66 -14.98
CA THR A 38 4.29 -9.97 -15.01
C THR A 38 4.15 -11.49 -14.87
N GLU A 39 3.91 -11.99 -13.67
CA GLU A 39 3.38 -13.33 -13.49
C GLU A 39 1.89 -13.26 -13.76
N GLU A 40 1.42 -14.16 -14.65
CA GLU A 40 0.01 -14.32 -14.97
C GLU A 40 -0.78 -14.44 -13.66
N SER A 41 -1.62 -13.44 -13.38
CA SER A 41 -2.55 -13.47 -12.26
C SER A 41 -3.49 -14.66 -12.47
N LYS A 42 -3.44 -15.63 -11.55
CA LYS A 42 -4.56 -16.54 -11.36
C LYS A 42 -5.77 -15.65 -11.09
N ASP A 43 -6.86 -15.90 -11.75
CA ASP A 43 -8.14 -15.23 -11.50
C ASP A 43 -8.57 -15.49 -10.05
N ASP A 44 -8.11 -14.61 -9.16
CA ASP A 44 -8.42 -14.61 -7.72
C ASP A 44 -9.65 -13.74 -7.40
N GLY A 45 -10.36 -13.28 -8.44
CA GLY A 45 -11.49 -12.36 -8.32
C GLY A 45 -11.11 -10.96 -7.86
N SER A 46 -9.83 -10.59 -7.98
CA SER A 46 -9.36 -9.22 -7.72
C SER A 46 -9.34 -8.40 -9.01
N LYS A 47 -9.35 -7.06 -8.86
CA LYS A 47 -9.21 -6.11 -9.96
C LYS A 47 -8.08 -5.14 -9.68
N LYS A 48 -7.15 -5.01 -10.62
CA LYS A 48 -6.03 -4.07 -10.54
C LYS A 48 -6.31 -2.84 -11.41
N VAL A 49 -6.06 -1.66 -10.86
CA VAL A 49 -6.26 -0.36 -11.50
C VAL A 49 -4.96 0.42 -11.47
N ASP A 50 -4.46 0.84 -12.62
CA ASP A 50 -3.37 1.81 -12.72
C ASP A 50 -3.88 3.19 -12.30
N ALA A 51 -3.45 3.67 -11.14
CA ALA A 51 -3.78 4.99 -10.60
C ALA A 51 -2.58 5.97 -10.66
N SER A 52 -1.52 5.66 -11.39
CA SER A 52 -0.28 6.45 -11.47
C SER A 52 -0.47 7.89 -11.99
N LYS A 53 -1.62 8.18 -12.59
CA LYS A 53 -2.01 9.53 -13.03
C LYS A 53 -2.74 10.35 -11.94
N GLN A 54 -3.03 9.72 -10.82
CA GLN A 54 -3.76 10.35 -9.70
C GLN A 54 -2.75 10.86 -8.67
N SER A 55 -2.87 12.12 -8.31
CA SER A 55 -2.00 12.76 -7.33
C SER A 55 -2.72 13.89 -6.61
N ALA A 56 -2.20 14.28 -5.45
CA ALA A 56 -2.61 15.45 -4.70
C ALA A 56 -1.39 16.16 -4.12
N GLU A 57 -1.57 17.43 -3.74
CA GLU A 57 -0.54 18.20 -3.04
C GLU A 57 -1.15 18.99 -1.89
N ALA A 58 -0.48 18.96 -0.74
CA ALA A 58 -0.89 19.67 0.46
C ALA A 58 0.35 20.21 1.18
N LEU A 59 0.42 21.54 1.38
CA LEU A 59 1.51 22.22 2.10
C LEU A 59 2.93 21.86 1.63
N GLY A 60 3.09 21.49 0.35
CA GLY A 60 4.36 21.04 -0.22
C GLY A 60 4.63 19.53 -0.09
N MET A 61 3.73 18.76 0.52
CA MET A 61 3.72 17.31 0.44
C MET A 61 3.06 16.90 -0.88
N LYS A 62 3.81 16.27 -1.78
CA LYS A 62 3.26 15.61 -2.96
C LYS A 62 2.89 14.19 -2.62
N VAL A 63 1.71 13.77 -3.04
CA VAL A 63 1.17 12.42 -2.83
C VAL A 63 0.77 11.86 -4.19
N ASN A 64 1.45 10.82 -4.64
CA ASN A 64 1.19 10.16 -5.92
C ASN A 64 0.76 8.72 -5.67
N LEU A 65 -0.19 8.24 -6.45
CA LEU A 65 -0.58 6.84 -6.42
C LEU A 65 0.24 6.01 -7.42
N GLY A 66 0.37 4.74 -7.13
CA GLY A 66 0.78 3.72 -8.06
C GLY A 66 -0.43 2.90 -8.53
N ASP A 67 -0.41 1.59 -8.30
CA ASP A 67 -1.53 0.72 -8.57
C ASP A 67 -2.51 0.66 -7.38
N VAL A 68 -3.77 0.34 -7.67
CA VAL A 68 -4.78 -0.03 -6.68
C VAL A 68 -5.27 -1.44 -7.00
N LYS A 69 -5.14 -2.37 -6.06
CA LYS A 69 -5.69 -3.72 -6.17
C LYS A 69 -6.94 -3.83 -5.29
N ILE A 70 -8.06 -4.18 -5.91
CA ILE A 70 -9.37 -4.33 -5.27
C ILE A 70 -9.63 -5.81 -5.06
N MET A 71 -9.90 -6.21 -3.84
CA MET A 71 -10.25 -7.57 -3.42
C MET A 71 -11.60 -7.55 -2.70
N LYS A 72 -12.16 -8.70 -2.39
CA LYS A 72 -13.47 -8.78 -1.74
C LYS A 72 -13.50 -8.21 -0.33
N ASP A 73 -12.41 -8.33 0.40
CA ASP A 73 -12.28 -7.96 1.81
C ASP A 73 -11.46 -6.69 2.05
N LYS A 74 -10.73 -6.21 1.04
CA LYS A 74 -9.80 -5.09 1.16
C LYS A 74 -9.42 -4.46 -0.18
N ILE A 75 -8.77 -3.30 -0.09
CA ILE A 75 -8.00 -2.73 -1.19
C ILE A 75 -6.56 -2.47 -0.76
N ASN A 76 -5.62 -2.70 -1.66
CA ASN A 76 -4.23 -2.31 -1.51
C ASN A 76 -3.92 -1.14 -2.43
N VAL A 77 -3.29 -0.11 -1.90
CA VAL A 77 -3.01 1.14 -2.62
C VAL A 77 -1.51 1.42 -2.57
N GLY A 78 -0.86 1.37 -3.72
CA GLY A 78 0.52 1.81 -3.87
C GLY A 78 0.59 3.34 -3.75
N LEU A 79 1.51 3.83 -2.92
CA LEU A 79 1.64 5.24 -2.59
C LEU A 79 3.11 5.65 -2.58
N ASN A 80 3.42 6.81 -3.15
CA ASN A 80 4.67 7.50 -2.89
C ASN A 80 4.40 8.95 -2.49
N ILE A 81 5.18 9.44 -1.54
CA ILE A 81 5.09 10.80 -1.04
C ILE A 81 6.45 11.48 -1.15
N GLU A 82 6.44 12.79 -1.33
CA GLU A 82 7.63 13.64 -1.37
C GLU A 82 7.35 14.94 -0.62
N ASN A 83 8.12 15.20 0.42
CA ASN A 83 8.14 16.51 1.05
C ASN A 83 9.05 17.43 0.23
N THR A 84 8.46 18.33 -0.54
CA THR A 84 9.21 19.25 -1.42
C THR A 84 9.66 20.54 -0.70
N THR A 85 9.36 20.67 0.58
CA THR A 85 9.79 21.83 1.40
C THR A 85 11.17 21.57 2.02
N ASP A 86 11.69 22.57 2.72
CA ASP A 86 12.90 22.48 3.55
C ASP A 86 12.62 22.21 5.03
N LYS A 87 11.34 22.02 5.40
CA LYS A 87 10.87 21.81 6.77
C LYS A 87 10.29 20.41 6.94
N VAL A 88 10.13 20.00 8.20
CA VAL A 88 9.42 18.76 8.52
C VAL A 88 7.94 18.93 8.28
N LEU A 89 7.32 17.93 7.65
CA LEU A 89 5.88 17.80 7.56
C LEU A 89 5.45 16.49 8.19
N THR A 90 4.34 16.49 8.92
CA THR A 90 3.75 15.29 9.51
C THR A 90 2.57 14.83 8.67
N PHE A 91 2.55 13.53 8.31
CA PHE A 91 1.48 12.94 7.51
C PHE A 91 1.32 11.46 7.85
N TYR A 92 0.09 11.01 8.15
CA TYR A 92 -0.22 9.63 8.53
C TYR A 92 -1.29 9.03 7.60
N PRO A 93 -0.94 8.68 6.35
CA PRO A 93 -1.89 8.13 5.39
C PRO A 93 -2.43 6.75 5.77
N ASP A 94 -1.71 6.00 6.60
CA ASP A 94 -2.05 4.70 7.17
C ASP A 94 -3.14 4.76 8.26
N GLN A 95 -3.59 5.96 8.61
CA GLN A 95 -4.74 6.21 9.50
C GLN A 95 -5.97 6.73 8.74
N GLY A 96 -5.91 6.72 7.43
CA GLY A 96 -6.95 7.20 6.55
C GLY A 96 -8.12 6.23 6.38
N ASN A 97 -8.95 6.53 5.40
CA ASN A 97 -10.04 5.65 5.00
C ASN A 97 -10.25 5.69 3.48
N ALA A 98 -10.93 4.68 2.97
CA ALA A 98 -11.38 4.63 1.60
C ALA A 98 -12.90 4.47 1.55
N VAL A 99 -13.54 5.06 0.55
CA VAL A 99 -14.99 4.94 0.35
C VAL A 99 -15.28 4.36 -1.04
N ILE A 100 -16.03 3.26 -1.06
CA ILE A 100 -16.51 2.59 -2.27
C ILE A 100 -18.05 2.55 -2.20
N GLY A 101 -18.71 3.33 -3.06
CA GLY A 101 -20.17 3.49 -2.99
C GLY A 101 -20.60 4.00 -1.62
N SER A 102 -21.31 3.18 -0.82
CA SER A 102 -21.74 3.50 0.55
C SER A 102 -20.88 2.81 1.62
N MET A 103 -19.85 2.04 1.23
CA MET A 103 -18.98 1.34 2.16
C MET A 103 -17.73 2.16 2.46
N GLN A 104 -17.41 2.31 3.75
CA GLN A 104 -16.16 2.88 4.22
C GLN A 104 -15.23 1.77 4.70
N LEU A 105 -14.02 1.77 4.18
CA LEU A 105 -12.91 0.91 4.57
C LEU A 105 -11.97 1.72 5.45
N SER A 106 -11.34 1.07 6.42
CA SER A 106 -10.35 1.69 7.30
C SER A 106 -8.95 1.27 6.92
N ALA A 107 -8.01 2.21 6.91
CA ALA A 107 -6.60 1.88 6.77
C ALA A 107 -6.14 1.01 7.94
N ASN A 108 -5.23 0.08 7.67
CA ASN A 108 -4.64 -0.79 8.67
C ASN A 108 -3.13 -0.52 8.76
N MET A 109 -2.75 0.27 9.76
CA MET A 109 -1.35 0.68 9.98
C MET A 109 -0.40 -0.50 10.24
N PHE A 110 -0.92 -1.65 10.69
CA PHE A 110 -0.12 -2.85 10.95
C PHE A 110 0.14 -3.69 9.68
N LEU A 111 -0.56 -3.41 8.59
CA LEU A 111 -0.46 -4.10 7.32
C LEU A 111 0.04 -3.18 6.19
N THR A 112 0.62 -2.03 6.56
CA THR A 112 1.35 -1.16 5.64
C THR A 112 2.69 -1.80 5.30
N ASP A 113 2.98 -1.93 4.01
CA ASP A 113 4.28 -2.40 3.52
C ASP A 113 5.12 -1.19 3.07
N GLY A 114 6.42 -1.19 3.41
CA GLY A 114 7.31 -0.07 3.17
C GLY A 114 7.21 1.04 4.23
N GLU A 115 7.81 2.17 3.95
CA GLU A 115 7.78 3.35 4.80
C GLU A 115 7.01 4.47 4.09
N VAL A 116 5.83 4.81 4.60
CA VAL A 116 5.03 5.91 4.06
C VAL A 116 4.28 6.62 5.16
N GLY A 117 4.72 7.81 5.49
CA GLY A 117 4.11 8.65 6.53
C GLY A 117 5.01 8.89 7.76
N GLY A 118 4.41 9.46 8.80
CA GLY A 118 5.11 9.95 9.99
C GLY A 118 5.63 11.37 9.82
N GLU A 119 6.76 11.68 10.47
CA GLU A 119 7.50 12.92 10.29
C GLU A 119 8.43 12.81 9.09
N VAL A 120 8.08 13.49 7.99
CA VAL A 120 8.83 13.46 6.72
C VAL A 120 9.73 14.68 6.65
N GLN A 121 11.04 14.46 6.68
CA GLN A 121 12.04 15.53 6.57
C GLN A 121 11.99 16.24 5.22
N GLY A 122 12.45 17.48 5.16
CA GLY A 122 12.51 18.23 3.92
C GLY A 122 13.32 17.53 2.82
N GLY A 123 12.77 17.46 1.61
CA GLY A 123 13.37 16.79 0.46
C GLY A 123 13.31 15.26 0.46
N VAL A 124 12.72 14.64 1.50
CA VAL A 124 12.63 13.18 1.62
C VAL A 124 11.46 12.63 0.81
N LYS A 125 11.71 11.48 0.17
CA LYS A 125 10.72 10.64 -0.50
C LYS A 125 10.53 9.35 0.29
N GLN A 126 9.29 8.89 0.36
CA GLN A 126 8.92 7.61 0.96
C GLN A 126 7.93 6.89 0.05
N GLU A 127 7.90 5.58 0.11
CA GLU A 127 6.97 4.76 -0.65
C GLU A 127 6.52 3.53 0.12
N GLY A 128 5.32 3.07 -0.18
CA GLY A 128 4.76 1.88 0.45
C GLY A 128 3.41 1.51 -0.13
N VAL A 129 2.85 0.45 0.39
CA VAL A 129 1.51 -0.03 0.06
C VAL A 129 0.64 0.02 1.30
N LEU A 130 -0.45 0.78 1.21
CA LEU A 130 -1.48 0.86 2.26
C LEU A 130 -2.56 -0.17 2.03
N GLU A 131 -2.95 -0.87 3.09
CA GLU A 131 -4.11 -1.75 3.08
C GLU A 131 -5.31 -1.07 3.75
N PHE A 132 -6.46 -1.07 3.07
CA PHE A 132 -7.74 -0.61 3.61
C PHE A 132 -8.70 -1.79 3.68
N THR A 133 -9.12 -2.16 4.88
CA THR A 133 -9.93 -3.34 5.15
C THR A 133 -11.42 -2.99 5.19
N ALA A 134 -12.25 -3.83 4.57
CA ALA A 134 -13.70 -3.71 4.66
C ALA A 134 -14.21 -3.98 6.10
N PRO A 135 -15.35 -3.41 6.50
CA PRO A 135 -15.95 -3.71 7.79
C PRO A 135 -16.26 -5.21 7.93
N GLU A 136 -16.17 -5.72 9.15
CA GLU A 136 -16.42 -7.13 9.44
C GLU A 136 -17.78 -7.60 8.87
N GLY A 137 -17.75 -8.74 8.19
CA GLY A 137 -18.92 -9.34 7.55
C GLY A 137 -19.42 -8.61 6.31
N LYS A 138 -18.66 -7.65 5.75
CA LYS A 138 -18.95 -6.99 4.48
C LYS A 138 -17.95 -7.40 3.42
N GLU A 139 -18.45 -7.53 2.20
CA GLU A 139 -17.61 -7.80 1.03
C GLU A 139 -17.79 -6.69 -0.01
N ILE A 140 -16.71 -6.39 -0.72
CA ILE A 140 -16.69 -5.47 -1.85
C ILE A 140 -17.14 -6.27 -3.08
N ASP A 141 -18.18 -5.80 -3.75
CA ASP A 141 -18.53 -6.30 -5.07
C ASP A 141 -17.57 -5.68 -6.09
N VAL A 142 -16.47 -6.39 -6.35
CA VAL A 142 -15.32 -5.91 -7.13
C VAL A 142 -15.72 -5.43 -8.53
N ASP A 143 -16.67 -6.10 -9.16
CA ASP A 143 -17.12 -5.78 -10.52
C ASP A 143 -17.99 -4.51 -10.56
N SER A 144 -18.65 -4.19 -9.47
CA SER A 144 -19.55 -3.03 -9.36
C SER A 144 -18.83 -1.73 -9.01
N VAL A 145 -17.54 -1.77 -8.63
CA VAL A 145 -16.78 -0.59 -8.22
C VAL A 145 -16.58 0.35 -9.41
N LYS A 146 -17.06 1.59 -9.28
CA LYS A 146 -16.93 2.63 -10.30
C LYS A 146 -15.85 3.65 -9.96
N ASP A 147 -15.71 3.97 -8.69
CA ASP A 147 -14.70 4.86 -8.16
C ASP A 147 -14.35 4.49 -6.71
N ILE A 148 -13.17 4.92 -6.29
CA ILE A 148 -12.68 4.79 -4.92
C ILE A 148 -12.28 6.18 -4.46
N LYS A 149 -12.86 6.67 -3.36
CA LYS A 149 -12.44 7.91 -2.71
C LYS A 149 -11.47 7.57 -1.58
N LEU A 150 -10.22 7.95 -1.76
CA LEU A 150 -9.16 7.77 -0.77
C LEU A 150 -9.02 9.05 0.04
N ASN A 151 -9.14 8.97 1.35
CA ASN A 151 -8.91 10.06 2.29
C ASN A 151 -7.74 9.68 3.18
N PHE A 152 -6.61 10.33 2.97
CA PHE A 152 -5.34 9.99 3.64
C PHE A 152 -5.11 10.78 4.94
N GLY A 153 -6.08 11.60 5.37
CA GLY A 153 -5.91 12.49 6.51
C GLY A 153 -5.31 13.83 6.12
N GLU A 154 -4.60 14.45 7.04
CA GLU A 154 -4.06 15.81 6.89
C GLU A 154 -2.54 15.82 6.90
N VAL A 155 -1.94 16.65 6.05
CA VAL A 155 -0.56 17.08 6.18
C VAL A 155 -0.53 18.23 7.18
N ILE A 156 0.39 18.19 8.13
CA ILE A 156 0.50 19.16 9.23
C ILE A 156 1.91 19.72 9.22
N THR A 157 2.04 21.06 9.39
CA THR A 157 3.36 21.72 9.53
C THR A 157 3.98 21.44 10.90
N GLU A 158 5.31 21.51 11.01
CA GLU A 158 6.08 21.26 12.23
C GLU A 158 5.62 22.10 13.42
N ASP A 159 5.16 23.33 13.19
CA ASP A 159 4.65 24.24 14.23
C ASP A 159 3.16 23.98 14.58
N PHE A 160 2.51 22.99 13.95
CA PHE A 160 1.10 22.65 14.09
C PHE A 160 0.11 23.78 13.76
N MET A 161 0.58 24.86 13.12
CA MET A 161 -0.26 26.04 12.82
C MET A 161 -1.05 25.88 11.53
N ASN A 162 -0.62 25.01 10.62
CA ASN A 162 -1.29 24.77 9.36
C ASN A 162 -1.51 23.27 9.15
N ASN A 163 -2.68 22.93 8.67
CA ASN A 163 -3.03 21.59 8.22
C ASN A 163 -3.81 21.66 6.90
N LYS A 164 -3.72 20.61 6.11
CA LYS A 164 -4.48 20.48 4.87
C LYS A 164 -4.76 19.02 4.56
N ALA A 165 -6.04 18.70 4.35
CA ALA A 165 -6.48 17.35 4.02
C ALA A 165 -6.00 16.93 2.63
N VAL A 166 -5.70 15.62 2.51
CA VAL A 166 -5.34 14.95 1.26
C VAL A 166 -6.41 13.93 0.92
N SER A 167 -7.04 14.12 -0.24
CA SER A 167 -8.02 13.17 -0.78
C SER A 167 -7.80 13.00 -2.28
N ILE A 168 -7.91 11.76 -2.76
CA ILE A 168 -7.76 11.41 -4.17
C ILE A 168 -8.92 10.50 -4.57
N THR A 169 -9.53 10.75 -5.72
CA THR A 169 -10.53 9.85 -6.29
C THR A 169 -9.94 9.07 -7.44
N VAL A 170 -10.01 7.74 -7.37
CA VAL A 170 -9.54 6.81 -8.40
C VAL A 170 -10.75 6.30 -9.18
N PRO A 171 -10.89 6.62 -10.47
CA PRO A 171 -11.92 6.04 -11.32
C PRO A 171 -11.57 4.59 -11.65
N VAL A 172 -12.53 3.69 -11.51
CA VAL A 172 -12.39 2.26 -11.85
C VAL A 172 -13.18 1.99 -13.12
N LYS A 173 -12.48 1.60 -14.17
CA LYS A 173 -13.07 1.32 -15.50
C LYS A 173 -13.23 -0.17 -15.73
#